data_7be94227c2da43f8ab5ec3ab5cd2ac3e
#
_entry.id   7be94227c2da43f8ab5ec3ab5cd2ac3e
#
_cell.length_a   1.000
_cell.length_b   1.000
_cell.length_c   1.000
_cell.angle_alpha   90.00
_cell.angle_beta   90.00
_cell.angle_gamma   90.00
#
_symmetry.space_group_name_H-M   'P 1'
#
loop_
_entity.id
_entity.type
_entity.pdbx_description
1 polymer ?
#
loop_
_entity_poly.entity_id
_entity_poly.type
_entity_poly.pdbx_seq_one_letter_code
_entity_poly.pdbx_strand_id
1 'polypeptide(L)' 'MQTLAPETPIDKLPENYKLFYSKLPAIFTSKTAVEIGAELKIKQGSVKSFLSRNKALFNVIERVQYEKIY' A
#
# COMPACT_ATOMS: atom_id res chain seq x y z
N MET A 1 -26.06 8.67 13.36
CA MET A 1 -25.76 8.54 12.80
C MET A 1 -24.90 8.36 12.38
N GLN A 2 -24.59 8.22 11.93
CA GLN A 2 -23.83 7.98 11.47
C GLN A 2 -23.11 8.48 10.80
N THR A 3 -22.32 8.55 10.97
CA THR A 3 -21.59 8.92 10.34
C THR A 3 -21.00 8.57 9.46
N LEU A 4 -20.67 8.87 8.86
CA LEU A 4 -20.25 8.47 7.96
C LEU A 4 -19.12 8.88 7.35
N ALA A 5 -18.01 8.74 7.94
CA ALA A 5 -16.76 8.83 7.24
C ALA A 5 -16.78 7.78 6.15
N PRO A 6 -16.47 8.14 4.92
CA PRO A 6 -16.40 7.14 3.88
C PRO A 6 -15.31 6.13 4.23
N GLU A 7 -15.62 4.88 4.07
CA GLU A 7 -14.62 3.84 4.24
C GLU A 7 -13.53 4.04 3.21
N THR A 8 -12.30 4.03 3.66
CA THR A 8 -11.19 4.01 2.73
C THR A 8 -10.94 2.56 2.31
N PRO A 9 -10.40 2.33 1.11
CA PRO A 9 -10.05 0.96 0.71
C PRO A 9 -9.06 0.29 1.68
N ILE A 10 -8.33 1.10 2.44
CA ILE A 10 -7.37 0.58 3.41
C ILE A 10 -8.05 -0.24 4.49
N ASP A 11 -9.24 0.16 4.89
CA ASP A 11 -9.96 -0.54 5.96
C ASP A 11 -10.30 -1.98 5.61
N LYS A 12 -10.29 -2.31 4.33
CA LYS A 12 -10.61 -3.66 3.88
C LYS A 12 -9.39 -4.55 3.77
N LEU A 13 -8.20 -4.00 4.02
CA LEU A 13 -6.97 -4.77 3.91
C LEU A 13 -6.77 -5.66 5.13
N PRO A 14 -6.09 -6.82 4.96
CA PRO A 14 -5.64 -7.60 6.11
C PRO A 14 -4.73 -6.76 6.99
N GLU A 15 -4.62 -7.13 8.25
CA GLU A 15 -3.88 -6.35 9.22
C GLU A 15 -2.42 -6.15 8.82
N ASN A 16 -1.76 -7.19 8.30
CA ASN A 16 -0.38 -7.07 7.88
C ASN A 16 -0.22 -6.08 6.73
N TYR A 17 -1.19 -6.02 5.83
CA TYR A 17 -1.14 -5.04 4.75
C TYR A 17 -1.48 -3.64 5.22
N LYS A 18 -2.31 -3.52 6.25
CA LYS A 18 -2.55 -2.21 6.85
C LYS A 18 -1.26 -1.65 7.43
N LEU A 19 -0.52 -2.49 8.15
CA LEU A 19 0.78 -2.10 8.69
C LEU A 19 1.76 -1.76 7.57
N PHE A 20 1.77 -2.59 6.54
CA PHE A 20 2.63 -2.36 5.39
C PHE A 20 2.37 -0.99 4.79
N TYR A 21 1.11 -0.69 4.52
CA TYR A 21 0.74 0.59 3.93
C TYR A 21 1.12 1.76 4.85
N SER A 22 0.89 1.57 6.14
CA SER A 22 1.23 2.60 7.13
C SER A 22 2.71 2.90 7.18
N LYS A 23 3.55 1.89 6.96
CA LYS A 23 5.00 2.06 7.00
C LYS A 23 5.57 2.66 5.72
N LEU A 24 4.80 2.64 4.65
CA LEU A 24 5.27 3.22 3.40
C LEU A 24 5.38 4.74 3.51
N PRO A 25 6.44 5.34 2.96
CA PRO A 25 6.51 6.80 2.91
C PRO A 25 5.48 7.34 1.91
N ALA A 26 5.27 8.64 1.93
CA ALA A 26 4.29 9.26 1.04
C ALA A 26 4.64 8.96 -0.42
N ILE A 27 5.91 9.01 -0.74
CA ILE A 27 6.39 8.66 -2.08
C ILE A 27 7.42 7.55 -1.92
N PHE A 28 7.28 6.50 -2.70
CA PHE A 28 8.17 5.33 -2.58
C PHE A 28 8.32 4.65 -3.93
N THR A 29 9.36 3.82 -4.05
CA THR A 29 9.56 2.99 -5.23
C THR A 29 9.13 1.56 -4.92
N SER A 30 8.97 0.76 -5.96
CA SER A 30 8.63 -0.65 -5.76
C SER A 30 9.70 -1.36 -4.92
N LYS A 31 10.98 -0.97 -5.09
CA LYS A 31 12.06 -1.53 -4.29
C LYS A 31 11.84 -1.24 -2.81
N THR A 32 11.52 -0.01 -2.47
CA THR A 32 11.26 0.37 -1.09
C THR A 32 10.08 -0.42 -0.54
N ALA A 33 9.04 -0.58 -1.34
CA ALA A 33 7.87 -1.36 -0.92
C ALA A 33 8.25 -2.80 -0.62
N VAL A 34 9.08 -3.41 -1.47
CA VAL A 34 9.54 -4.78 -1.24
C VAL A 34 10.33 -4.88 0.05
N GLU A 35 11.20 -3.91 0.31
CA GLU A 35 12.00 -3.91 1.52
C GLU A 35 11.13 -3.82 2.78
N ILE A 36 10.14 -2.94 2.75
CA ILE A 36 9.23 -2.79 3.87
C ILE A 36 8.39 -4.05 4.04
N GLY A 37 7.93 -4.63 2.94
CA GLY A 37 7.19 -5.87 2.98
C GLY A 37 8.02 -7.00 3.61
N ALA A 38 9.30 -7.04 3.30
CA ALA A 38 10.16 -8.07 3.87
C ALA A 38 10.24 -7.97 5.38
N GLU A 39 10.22 -6.74 5.92
CA GLU A 39 10.20 -6.55 7.37
C GLU A 39 8.94 -7.13 8.00
N LEU A 40 7.86 -7.15 7.26
CA LEU A 40 6.58 -7.67 7.73
C LEU A 40 6.36 -9.12 7.27
N LYS A 41 7.40 -9.75 6.74
CA LYS A 41 7.36 -11.13 6.26
C LYS A 41 6.41 -11.30 5.07
N ILE A 42 6.27 -10.27 4.28
CA ILE A 42 5.48 -10.31 3.05
C ILE A 42 6.43 -10.57 1.91
N LYS A 43 6.10 -11.56 1.09
CA LYS A 43 6.96 -11.95 -0.03
C LYS A 43 6.98 -10.88 -1.09
N GLN A 44 8.10 -10.80 -1.81
CA GLN A 44 8.27 -9.84 -2.89
C GLN A 44 7.15 -9.94 -3.92
N GLY A 45 6.79 -11.15 -4.31
CA GLY A 45 5.71 -11.34 -5.26
C GLY A 45 4.38 -10.83 -4.74
N SER A 46 4.13 -11.02 -3.44
CA SER A 46 2.91 -10.52 -2.82
C SER A 46 2.88 -9.01 -2.80
N VAL A 47 4.02 -8.36 -2.52
CA VAL A 47 4.09 -6.90 -2.54
C VAL A 47 3.78 -6.38 -3.94
N LYS A 48 4.38 -6.97 -4.95
CA LYS A 48 4.14 -6.54 -6.33
C LYS A 48 2.69 -6.74 -6.73
N SER A 49 2.11 -7.88 -6.35
CA SER A 49 0.69 -8.12 -6.61
C SER A 49 -0.19 -7.10 -5.89
N PHE A 50 0.16 -6.79 -4.65
CA PHE A 50 -0.58 -5.81 -3.87
C PHE A 50 -0.59 -4.45 -4.57
N LEU A 51 0.57 -4.00 -5.01
CA LEU A 51 0.68 -2.72 -5.71
C LEU A 51 -0.14 -2.73 -7.00
N SER A 52 -0.11 -3.84 -7.72
CA SER A 52 -0.84 -3.97 -8.97
C SER A 52 -2.35 -4.02 -8.75
N ARG A 53 -2.80 -4.75 -7.74
CA ARG A 53 -4.22 -4.93 -7.48
C ARG A 53 -4.88 -3.72 -6.83
N ASN A 54 -4.10 -2.94 -6.12
CA ASN A 54 -4.64 -1.82 -5.34
C ASN A 54 -4.20 -0.48 -5.91
N LYS A 55 -4.28 -0.35 -7.22
CA LYS A 55 -3.91 0.91 -7.87
C LYS A 55 -4.72 2.09 -7.38
N ALA A 56 -5.91 1.83 -6.85
CA ALA A 56 -6.74 2.90 -6.31
C ALA A 56 -6.16 3.51 -5.04
N LEU A 57 -5.25 2.81 -4.39
CA LEU A 57 -4.58 3.32 -3.18
C LEU A 57 -3.36 4.16 -3.50
N PHE A 58 -2.89 4.10 -4.73
CA PHE A 58 -1.62 4.71 -5.11
C PHE A 58 -1.76 5.50 -6.39
N ASN A 59 -0.97 6.55 -6.47
CA ASN A 59 -0.84 7.31 -7.69
C ASN A 59 0.52 6.97 -8.29
N VAL A 60 0.54 6.52 -9.53
CA VAL A 60 1.78 6.14 -10.20
C VAL A 60 2.42 7.41 -10.76
N ILE A 61 3.57 7.80 -10.20
CA ILE A 61 4.28 8.99 -10.63
C ILE A 61 5.17 8.65 -11.81
N GLU A 62 5.90 7.54 -11.69
CA GLU A 62 6.78 7.07 -12.73
C GLU A 62 6.67 5.55 -12.79
N ARG A 63 7.42 4.93 -13.69
CA ARG A 63 7.38 3.50 -13.90
C ARG A 63 7.42 2.68 -12.62
N VAL A 64 8.30 3.07 -11.69
CA VAL A 64 8.49 2.33 -10.45
C VAL A 64 8.25 3.19 -9.22
N GLN A 65 7.79 4.41 -9.40
CA GLN A 65 7.58 5.34 -8.30
C GLN A 65 6.09 5.54 -8.05
N TYR A 66 5.71 5.45 -6.80
CA TYR A 66 4.32 5.50 -6.38
C TYR A 66 4.14 6.54 -5.28
N GLU A 67 2.93 7.06 -5.19
CA GLU A 67 2.56 8.01 -4.15
C GLU A 67 1.31 7.50 -3.46
N LYS A 68 1.30 7.53 -2.14
CA LYS A 68 0.11 7.12 -1.39
C LYS A 68 -0.99 8.17 -1.55
N ILE A 69 -2.21 7.71 -1.75
CA ILE A 69 -3.36 8.60 -1.85
C ILE A 69 -3.98 8.82 -0.47
N TYR A 70 -3.94 7.84 0.38
CA TYR A 70 -4.55 7.91 1.71
C TYR A 70 -3.55 8.00 2.83
#